data_3ecf2f224899f311fe520c756322a1ca
#
_entry.id   3ecf2f224899f311fe520c756322a1ca
#
_cell.length_a   1.000
_cell.length_b   1.000
_cell.length_c   1.000
_cell.angle_alpha   90.00
_cell.angle_beta   90.00
_cell.angle_gamma   90.00
#
_symmetry.space_group_name_H-M   'P 1'
#
loop_
_entity.id
_entity.type
_entity.pdbx_description
1 polymer ?
#
loop_
_entity_poly.entity_id
_entity_poly.type
_entity_poly.pdbx_seq_one_letter_code
_entity_poly.pdbx_strand_id
1 'polypeptide(L)'
;MAEAQALRKAVECGVPDNDKYMHPTLLKNRGNWKYHDRPRPGVLHHVSHSGDQVWSVRAGTQRQMDTHTIRKLCDIAEQYAEGFVRFTIRSNIEYIVADQKKVDPLIAKLEGEGFPVGGTGNSVTMVAHTQGWLHCDIPGTDASGVVKSMMDQLYDEFKNEQMPNRVHLSTSCCEINCGGQADLAVIIQHTKPPKINHDLVANVCERPAVVARCPVAAIRPALVNGKPSLEVDEKKCICCGACYPPARPCRSTTPSIPSWRSGSAARTPMPAASPPS
;
A
#
# COMPACT_ATOMS: atom_id res chain seq x y z
N MET A 1 26.94 10.45 -20.55
CA MET A 1 25.67 10.43 -21.32
C MET A 1 25.08 9.01 -21.42
N ALA A 2 25.84 7.97 -21.66
CA ALA A 2 25.36 6.58 -21.72
C ALA A 2 24.81 6.06 -20.37
N GLU A 3 25.45 6.37 -19.23
CA GLU A 3 24.97 6.01 -17.91
C GLU A 3 23.66 6.72 -17.53
N ALA A 4 23.53 8.01 -17.86
CA ALA A 4 22.28 8.75 -17.62
C ALA A 4 21.12 8.21 -18.49
N GLN A 5 21.43 7.69 -19.67
CA GLN A 5 20.44 7.09 -20.56
C GLN A 5 20.05 5.67 -20.11
N ALA A 6 20.98 4.92 -19.50
CA ALA A 6 20.69 3.63 -18.85
C ALA A 6 19.81 3.80 -17.61
N LEU A 7 20.09 4.85 -16.81
CA LEU A 7 19.26 5.17 -15.63
C LEU A 7 17.86 5.63 -16.03
N ARG A 8 17.72 6.44 -17.09
CA ARG A 8 16.41 6.79 -17.65
C ARG A 8 15.62 5.58 -18.09
N LYS A 9 16.24 4.63 -18.80
CA LYS A 9 15.59 3.39 -19.20
C LYS A 9 15.12 2.55 -18.02
N ALA A 10 15.83 2.55 -16.90
CA ALA A 10 15.44 1.84 -15.70
C ALA A 10 14.28 2.50 -14.96
N VAL A 11 14.19 3.83 -15.01
CA VAL A 11 13.11 4.62 -14.36
C VAL A 11 11.88 4.73 -15.27
N GLU A 12 12.11 4.84 -16.58
CA GLU A 12 11.06 4.80 -17.59
C GLU A 12 10.72 3.34 -17.96
N CYS A 13 10.73 2.40 -17.01
CA CYS A 13 10.31 1.02 -17.25
C CYS A 13 8.83 0.97 -17.66
N GLY A 14 8.47 1.90 -18.51
CA GLY A 14 7.23 1.96 -19.21
C GLY A 14 7.20 0.95 -20.35
N VAL A 15 6.13 1.03 -21.04
CA VAL A 15 5.61 0.12 -22.03
C VAL A 15 6.59 -0.44 -23.07
N PRO A 16 7.65 0.25 -23.57
CA PRO A 16 8.41 -0.32 -24.68
C PRO A 16 9.23 -1.57 -24.35
N ASP A 17 9.70 -1.72 -23.11
CA ASP A 17 10.59 -2.82 -22.72
C ASP A 17 9.93 -3.94 -21.91
N ASN A 18 8.60 -3.89 -21.74
CA ASN A 18 7.87 -4.89 -20.96
C ASN A 18 7.91 -6.29 -21.59
N ASP A 19 8.11 -6.37 -22.88
CA ASP A 19 8.09 -7.63 -23.64
C ASP A 19 9.11 -8.64 -23.12
N LYS A 20 10.28 -8.19 -22.73
CA LYS A 20 11.35 -9.05 -22.19
C LYS A 20 11.03 -9.65 -20.81
N TYR A 21 10.07 -9.06 -20.07
CA TYR A 21 9.62 -9.53 -18.76
C TYR A 21 8.29 -10.25 -18.82
N MET A 22 7.71 -10.38 -20.00
CA MET A 22 6.42 -10.99 -20.20
C MET A 22 6.56 -12.49 -20.48
N HIS A 23 5.72 -13.30 -19.85
CA HIS A 23 5.66 -14.72 -20.15
C HIS A 23 5.45 -14.95 -21.66
N PRO A 24 6.18 -15.88 -22.30
CA PRO A 24 6.14 -16.06 -23.77
C PRO A 24 4.72 -16.30 -24.31
N THR A 25 3.90 -17.08 -23.60
CA THR A 25 2.50 -17.33 -23.99
C THR A 25 1.64 -16.06 -23.93
N LEU A 26 1.88 -15.17 -22.94
CA LEU A 26 1.18 -13.88 -22.87
C LEU A 26 1.61 -12.96 -24.02
N LEU A 27 2.91 -12.93 -24.32
CA LEU A 27 3.45 -12.13 -25.41
C LEU A 27 2.89 -12.56 -26.76
N LYS A 28 2.90 -13.86 -27.02
CA LYS A 28 2.35 -14.47 -28.25
C LYS A 28 0.87 -14.13 -28.47
N ASN A 29 0.09 -14.08 -27.39
CA ASN A 29 -1.36 -13.92 -27.43
C ASN A 29 -1.84 -12.52 -27.00
N ARG A 30 -0.98 -11.52 -27.02
CA ARG A 30 -1.33 -10.14 -26.64
C ARG A 30 -2.53 -9.63 -27.45
N GLY A 31 -3.60 -9.27 -26.72
CA GLY A 31 -4.86 -8.78 -27.35
C GLY A 31 -5.70 -9.84 -28.05
N ASN A 32 -5.33 -11.13 -28.01
CA ASN A 32 -5.99 -12.22 -28.70
C ASN A 32 -6.62 -13.23 -27.73
N TRP A 33 -7.26 -12.73 -26.67
CA TRP A 33 -7.90 -13.56 -25.65
C TRP A 33 -9.36 -13.82 -26.01
N LYS A 34 -9.77 -15.11 -25.89
CA LYS A 34 -11.13 -15.56 -26.16
C LYS A 34 -12.03 -15.36 -24.94
N TYR A 35 -11.58 -15.82 -23.78
CA TYR A 35 -12.25 -15.61 -22.50
C TYR A 35 -11.29 -15.75 -21.32
N HIS A 36 -11.78 -15.31 -20.17
CA HIS A 36 -11.11 -15.45 -18.87
C HIS A 36 -12.13 -16.00 -17.89
N ASP A 37 -11.74 -17.00 -17.12
CA ASP A 37 -12.58 -17.56 -16.06
C ASP A 37 -11.81 -17.69 -14.74
N ARG A 38 -12.49 -18.13 -13.71
CA ARG A 38 -11.97 -18.32 -12.37
C ARG A 38 -12.36 -19.69 -11.87
N PRO A 39 -11.55 -20.72 -12.12
CA PRO A 39 -11.89 -22.08 -11.73
C PRO A 39 -11.99 -22.27 -10.22
N ARG A 40 -11.29 -21.46 -9.43
CA ARG A 40 -11.32 -21.45 -7.97
C ARG A 40 -10.71 -20.16 -7.39
N PRO A 41 -10.92 -19.87 -6.09
CA PRO A 41 -10.31 -18.70 -5.43
C PRO A 41 -8.80 -18.64 -5.63
N GLY A 42 -8.30 -17.44 -5.94
CA GLY A 42 -6.87 -17.19 -6.19
C GLY A 42 -6.33 -17.66 -7.54
N VAL A 43 -7.14 -18.30 -8.37
CA VAL A 43 -6.72 -18.81 -9.68
C VAL A 43 -7.55 -18.18 -10.80
N LEU A 44 -6.88 -17.55 -11.75
CA LEU A 44 -7.45 -17.03 -12.98
C LEU A 44 -6.98 -17.91 -14.14
N HIS A 45 -7.88 -18.25 -15.04
CA HIS A 45 -7.58 -19.01 -16.24
C HIS A 45 -7.88 -18.15 -17.47
N HIS A 46 -6.95 -18.11 -18.39
CA HIS A 46 -6.99 -17.29 -19.59
C HIS A 46 -6.84 -18.19 -20.82
N VAL A 47 -7.80 -18.12 -21.71
CA VAL A 47 -7.82 -18.91 -22.95
C VAL A 47 -7.76 -17.97 -24.13
N SER A 48 -6.81 -18.20 -25.06
CA SER A 48 -6.66 -17.43 -26.27
C SER A 48 -7.45 -18.03 -27.45
N HIS A 49 -7.63 -17.23 -28.50
CA HIS A 49 -8.18 -17.74 -29.76
C HIS A 49 -7.26 -18.74 -30.48
N SER A 50 -5.96 -18.74 -30.18
CA SER A 50 -4.99 -19.73 -30.71
C SER A 50 -5.13 -21.10 -30.02
N GLY A 51 -5.90 -21.19 -28.94
CA GLY A 51 -6.00 -22.41 -28.11
C GLY A 51 -4.99 -22.48 -26.97
N ASP A 52 -4.03 -21.54 -26.90
CA ASP A 52 -3.09 -21.46 -25.77
C ASP A 52 -3.84 -21.10 -24.49
N GLN A 53 -3.38 -21.65 -23.38
CA GLN A 53 -3.97 -21.42 -22.07
C GLN A 53 -2.89 -20.99 -21.07
N VAL A 54 -3.28 -20.15 -20.13
CA VAL A 54 -2.39 -19.67 -19.05
C VAL A 54 -3.21 -19.51 -17.78
N TRP A 55 -2.61 -19.89 -16.66
CA TRP A 55 -3.17 -19.72 -15.33
C TRP A 55 -2.38 -18.66 -14.58
N SER A 56 -3.08 -17.72 -13.92
CA SER A 56 -2.49 -16.79 -12.96
C SER A 56 -2.88 -17.26 -11.56
N VAL A 57 -1.89 -17.61 -10.75
CA VAL A 57 -2.09 -18.00 -9.34
C VAL A 57 -1.67 -16.80 -8.47
N ARG A 58 -2.62 -16.27 -7.70
CA ARG A 58 -2.43 -15.10 -6.84
C ARG A 58 -2.28 -15.50 -5.39
N ALA A 59 -1.18 -15.09 -4.77
CA ALA A 59 -0.93 -15.28 -3.36
C ALA A 59 -0.82 -13.94 -2.63
N GLY A 60 -1.34 -13.87 -1.41
CA GLY A 60 -1.14 -12.75 -0.50
C GLY A 60 0.30 -12.73 -0.01
N THR A 61 0.94 -11.56 -0.05
CA THR A 61 2.30 -11.38 0.45
C THR A 61 2.38 -10.19 1.39
N GLN A 62 3.46 -10.14 2.13
CA GLN A 62 3.82 -8.98 2.93
C GLN A 62 4.28 -7.85 2.01
N ARG A 63 3.98 -6.62 2.37
CA ARG A 63 4.49 -5.46 1.66
C ARG A 63 6.00 -5.29 1.84
N GLN A 64 6.52 -5.68 2.99
CA GLN A 64 7.92 -5.58 3.34
C GLN A 64 8.47 -6.99 3.56
N MET A 65 9.45 -7.36 2.79
CA MET A 65 10.06 -8.68 2.79
C MET A 65 11.57 -8.56 2.85
N ASP A 66 12.22 -9.53 3.43
CA ASP A 66 13.67 -9.69 3.36
C ASP A 66 14.10 -10.38 2.05
N THR A 67 15.37 -10.31 1.76
CA THR A 67 15.93 -10.92 0.54
C THR A 67 15.85 -12.44 0.54
N HIS A 68 15.79 -13.08 1.70
CA HIS A 68 15.62 -14.53 1.80
C HIS A 68 14.22 -14.94 1.36
N THR A 69 13.20 -14.25 1.83
CA THR A 69 11.80 -14.46 1.41
C THR A 69 11.62 -14.21 -0.09
N ILE A 70 12.23 -13.13 -0.61
CA ILE A 70 12.17 -12.84 -2.06
C ILE A 70 12.81 -13.95 -2.88
N ARG A 71 13.97 -14.49 -2.46
CA ARG A 71 14.62 -15.61 -3.14
C ARG A 71 13.74 -16.87 -3.14
N LYS A 72 13.12 -17.20 -2.00
CA LYS A 72 12.15 -18.31 -1.94
C LYS A 72 11.01 -18.14 -2.96
N LEU A 73 10.47 -16.94 -3.08
CA LEU A 73 9.40 -16.66 -4.06
C LEU A 73 9.91 -16.79 -5.49
N CYS A 74 11.16 -16.40 -5.76
CA CYS A 74 11.82 -16.61 -7.05
C CYS A 74 12.04 -18.11 -7.34
N ASP A 75 12.54 -18.87 -6.37
CA ASP A 75 12.77 -20.33 -6.51
C ASP A 75 11.45 -21.05 -6.84
N ILE A 76 10.35 -20.66 -6.17
CA ILE A 76 9.01 -21.17 -6.48
C ILE A 76 8.59 -20.79 -7.92
N ALA A 77 8.90 -19.57 -8.35
CA ALA A 77 8.59 -19.15 -9.71
C ALA A 77 9.36 -19.96 -10.76
N GLU A 78 10.65 -20.18 -10.54
CA GLU A 78 11.48 -21.00 -11.42
C GLU A 78 10.97 -22.44 -11.51
N GLN A 79 10.56 -23.02 -10.39
CA GLN A 79 10.10 -24.40 -10.32
C GLN A 79 8.73 -24.61 -11.00
N TYR A 80 7.79 -23.68 -10.81
CA TYR A 80 6.39 -23.88 -11.19
C TYR A 80 5.86 -22.93 -12.27
N ALA A 81 6.45 -21.73 -12.40
CA ALA A 81 5.94 -20.64 -13.23
C ALA A 81 6.98 -20.13 -14.25
N GLU A 82 7.92 -20.97 -14.64
CA GLU A 82 8.94 -20.66 -15.68
C GLU A 82 9.75 -19.37 -15.40
N GLY A 83 9.84 -18.98 -14.10
CA GLY A 83 10.53 -17.78 -13.66
C GLY A 83 9.72 -16.48 -13.77
N PHE A 84 8.45 -16.54 -14.17
CA PHE A 84 7.63 -15.34 -14.37
C PHE A 84 6.70 -15.06 -13.19
N VAL A 85 6.87 -13.85 -12.63
CA VAL A 85 6.02 -13.34 -11.54
C VAL A 85 5.56 -11.92 -11.83
N ARG A 86 4.45 -11.53 -11.21
CA ARG A 86 3.92 -10.17 -11.26
C ARG A 86 3.55 -9.71 -9.85
N PHE A 87 4.01 -8.53 -9.47
CA PHE A 87 3.54 -7.86 -8.25
C PHE A 87 2.28 -7.05 -8.55
N THR A 88 1.30 -7.15 -7.66
CA THR A 88 0.08 -6.35 -7.76
C THR A 88 0.18 -5.11 -6.89
N ILE A 89 -0.63 -4.10 -7.19
CA ILE A 89 -0.69 -2.85 -6.41
C ILE A 89 -1.11 -3.07 -4.95
N ARG A 90 -1.75 -4.19 -4.64
CA ARG A 90 -2.25 -4.55 -3.31
C ARG A 90 -1.38 -5.59 -2.60
N SER A 91 -0.08 -5.57 -2.86
CA SER A 91 0.89 -6.45 -2.20
C SER A 91 0.57 -7.95 -2.36
N ASN A 92 0.06 -8.35 -3.54
CA ASN A 92 -0.02 -9.75 -3.93
C ASN A 92 1.10 -10.06 -4.90
N ILE A 93 1.51 -11.32 -4.93
CA ILE A 93 2.32 -11.88 -6.01
C ILE A 93 1.45 -12.76 -6.88
N GLU A 94 1.64 -12.70 -8.19
CA GLU A 94 0.98 -13.57 -9.16
C GLU A 94 2.02 -14.36 -9.93
N TYR A 95 1.80 -15.65 -10.02
CA TYR A 95 2.58 -16.59 -10.80
C TYR A 95 1.86 -16.90 -12.10
N ILE A 96 2.57 -16.81 -13.20
CA ILE A 96 2.03 -17.11 -14.53
C ILE A 96 2.46 -18.52 -14.91
N VAL A 97 1.51 -19.41 -15.11
CA VAL A 97 1.74 -20.85 -15.32
C VAL A 97 1.07 -21.27 -16.63
N ALA A 98 1.84 -21.86 -17.55
CA ALA A 98 1.30 -22.38 -18.81
C ALA A 98 0.84 -23.84 -18.71
N ASP A 99 1.38 -24.61 -17.77
CA ASP A 99 1.03 -26.02 -17.56
C ASP A 99 0.04 -26.17 -16.38
N GLN A 100 -1.21 -26.54 -16.69
CA GLN A 100 -2.25 -26.77 -15.69
C GLN A 100 -1.82 -27.74 -14.57
N LYS A 101 -1.00 -28.74 -14.88
CA LYS A 101 -0.55 -29.74 -13.90
C LYS A 101 0.33 -29.14 -12.79
N LYS A 102 0.94 -27.99 -13.04
CA LYS A 102 1.77 -27.28 -12.07
C LYS A 102 0.97 -26.38 -11.12
N VAL A 103 -0.30 -26.10 -11.42
CA VAL A 103 -1.13 -25.17 -10.63
C VAL A 103 -1.36 -25.68 -9.21
N ASP A 104 -1.79 -26.92 -9.05
CA ASP A 104 -2.04 -27.51 -7.72
C ASP A 104 -0.78 -27.65 -6.87
N PRO A 105 0.35 -28.17 -7.41
CA PRO A 105 1.61 -28.20 -6.68
C PRO A 105 2.12 -26.81 -6.29
N LEU A 106 1.94 -25.80 -7.15
CA LEU A 106 2.30 -24.42 -6.84
C LEU A 106 1.50 -23.87 -5.66
N ILE A 107 0.16 -24.09 -5.65
CA ILE A 107 -0.69 -23.63 -4.55
C ILE A 107 -0.28 -24.30 -3.25
N ALA A 108 -0.10 -25.62 -3.25
CA ALA A 108 0.33 -26.36 -2.06
C ALA A 108 1.69 -25.87 -1.54
N LYS A 109 2.63 -25.56 -2.45
CA LYS A 109 3.93 -25.00 -2.08
C LYS A 109 3.81 -23.61 -1.48
N LEU A 110 3.04 -22.72 -2.07
CA LEU A 110 2.82 -21.35 -1.56
C LEU A 110 2.17 -21.37 -0.18
N GLU A 111 1.11 -22.14 0.00
CA GLU A 111 0.43 -22.25 1.30
C GLU A 111 1.30 -22.90 2.37
N GLY A 112 2.11 -23.90 2.00
CA GLY A 112 3.08 -24.52 2.89
C GLY A 112 4.19 -23.57 3.36
N GLU A 113 4.52 -22.54 2.57
CA GLU A 113 5.48 -21.48 2.94
C GLU A 113 4.79 -20.27 3.62
N GLY A 114 3.48 -20.35 3.87
CA GLY A 114 2.71 -19.30 4.56
C GLY A 114 2.19 -18.18 3.65
N PHE A 115 2.15 -18.37 2.34
CA PHE A 115 1.58 -17.43 1.38
C PHE A 115 0.19 -17.89 0.95
N PRO A 116 -0.90 -17.37 1.55
CA PRO A 116 -2.25 -17.83 1.25
C PRO A 116 -2.64 -17.46 -0.18
N VAL A 117 -3.23 -18.40 -0.89
CA VAL A 117 -3.75 -18.18 -2.25
C VAL A 117 -5.21 -17.73 -2.17
N GLY A 118 -5.55 -16.59 -2.80
CA GLY A 118 -6.90 -16.00 -2.72
C GLY A 118 -6.97 -14.59 -3.31
N GLY A 119 -7.94 -13.81 -2.85
CA GLY A 119 -8.11 -12.41 -3.21
C GLY A 119 -8.53 -12.16 -4.67
N THR A 120 -9.23 -13.12 -5.27
CA THR A 120 -9.83 -13.01 -6.61
C THR A 120 -11.35 -13.11 -6.53
N GLY A 121 -12.04 -12.68 -7.58
CA GLY A 121 -13.49 -12.81 -7.66
C GLY A 121 -14.24 -12.04 -6.57
N ASN A 122 -15.32 -12.61 -6.10
CA ASN A 122 -16.17 -12.03 -5.05
C ASN A 122 -15.56 -12.28 -3.67
N SER A 123 -14.43 -11.66 -3.42
CA SER A 123 -13.65 -11.78 -2.19
C SER A 123 -13.11 -10.43 -1.74
N VAL A 124 -12.57 -10.39 -0.53
CA VAL A 124 -11.72 -9.29 -0.08
C VAL A 124 -10.34 -9.47 -0.71
N THR A 125 -9.78 -8.42 -1.27
CA THR A 125 -8.40 -8.42 -1.74
C THR A 125 -7.43 -8.08 -0.59
N MET A 126 -6.13 -8.31 -0.79
CA MET A 126 -5.14 -7.74 0.12
C MET A 126 -5.29 -6.22 0.18
N VAL A 127 -4.98 -5.65 1.35
CA VAL A 127 -5.16 -4.23 1.63
C VAL A 127 -4.00 -3.41 1.09
N ALA A 128 -4.28 -2.43 0.24
CA ALA A 128 -3.30 -1.42 -0.13
C ALA A 128 -3.05 -0.50 1.08
N HIS A 129 -1.80 -0.32 1.51
CA HIS A 129 -1.54 0.46 2.71
C HIS A 129 -0.22 1.21 2.68
N THR A 130 -0.11 2.19 3.56
CA THR A 130 1.11 2.94 3.82
C THR A 130 1.99 2.23 4.85
N GLN A 131 3.23 2.68 4.98
CA GLN A 131 4.21 2.07 5.90
C GLN A 131 3.92 2.39 7.38
N GLY A 132 3.26 3.54 7.64
CA GLY A 132 3.00 3.95 9.02
C GLY A 132 4.28 4.25 9.79
N TRP A 133 4.39 3.72 11.01
CA TRP A 133 5.51 4.00 11.90
C TRP A 133 6.86 3.42 11.51
N LEU A 134 6.92 2.56 10.53
CA LEU A 134 8.20 1.93 10.15
C LEU A 134 9.27 2.97 9.86
N HIS A 135 8.96 3.99 9.07
CA HIS A 135 9.87 5.11 8.80
C HIS A 135 9.19 6.36 8.20
N CYS A 136 7.88 6.48 8.34
CA CYS A 136 7.17 7.68 7.92
C CYS A 136 7.32 8.79 8.95
N ASP A 137 7.47 10.05 8.48
CA ASP A 137 7.65 11.21 9.36
C ASP A 137 6.35 11.72 10.00
N ILE A 138 5.20 11.35 9.46
CA ILE A 138 3.89 11.93 9.80
C ILE A 138 2.79 10.91 10.12
N PRO A 139 3.07 9.69 10.53
CA PRO A 139 2.01 8.72 10.77
C PRO A 139 1.20 9.09 12.01
N GLY A 140 -0.12 9.00 11.91
CA GLY A 140 -1.02 9.08 13.06
C GLY A 140 -1.12 7.77 13.82
N THR A 141 -0.81 6.64 13.14
CA THR A 141 -0.77 5.30 13.73
C THR A 141 0.07 4.33 12.89
N ASP A 142 0.23 3.11 13.40
CA ASP A 142 0.80 1.97 12.66
C ASP A 142 -0.22 1.39 11.67
N ALA A 143 -0.11 1.79 10.40
CA ALA A 143 -0.99 1.27 9.36
C ALA A 143 -0.78 -0.24 9.11
N SER A 144 0.42 -0.76 9.30
CA SER A 144 0.73 -2.19 9.10
C SER A 144 0.03 -3.05 10.15
N GLY A 145 -0.01 -2.61 11.42
CA GLY A 145 -0.73 -3.30 12.49
C GLY A 145 -2.24 -3.32 12.26
N VAL A 146 -2.80 -2.20 11.77
CA VAL A 146 -4.22 -2.13 11.38
C VAL A 146 -4.52 -3.12 10.27
N VAL A 147 -3.70 -3.16 9.22
CA VAL A 147 -3.87 -4.10 8.09
C VAL A 147 -3.77 -5.55 8.54
N LYS A 148 -2.79 -5.86 9.41
CA LYS A 148 -2.65 -7.21 9.97
C LYS A 148 -3.92 -7.64 10.70
N SER A 149 -4.46 -6.78 11.57
CA SER A 149 -5.69 -7.06 12.31
C SER A 149 -6.90 -7.23 11.39
N MET A 150 -7.02 -6.41 10.35
CA MET A 150 -8.09 -6.54 9.35
C MET A 150 -7.98 -7.86 8.58
N MET A 151 -6.80 -8.20 8.10
CA MET A 151 -6.60 -9.41 7.31
C MET A 151 -6.74 -10.69 8.12
N ASP A 152 -6.39 -10.67 9.42
CA ASP A 152 -6.62 -11.81 10.32
C ASP A 152 -8.11 -12.10 10.51
N GLN A 153 -8.95 -11.06 10.54
CA GLN A 153 -10.39 -11.20 10.66
C GLN A 153 -11.09 -11.51 9.34
N LEU A 154 -10.55 -11.04 8.24
CA LEU A 154 -11.10 -11.22 6.89
C LEU A 154 -10.39 -12.34 6.10
N TYR A 155 -9.73 -13.25 6.80
CA TYR A 155 -8.95 -14.29 6.16
C TYR A 155 -9.82 -15.25 5.33
N ASP A 156 -10.97 -15.61 5.87
CA ASP A 156 -11.91 -16.51 5.18
C ASP A 156 -12.52 -15.84 3.95
N GLU A 157 -12.83 -14.55 4.02
CA GLU A 157 -13.32 -13.76 2.89
C GLU A 157 -12.24 -13.52 1.83
N PHE A 158 -10.97 -13.54 2.21
CA PHE A 158 -9.86 -13.52 1.26
C PHE A 158 -9.68 -14.87 0.55
N LYS A 159 -9.80 -15.98 1.29
CA LYS A 159 -9.61 -17.35 0.76
C LYS A 159 -10.79 -17.84 -0.06
N ASN A 160 -12.01 -17.39 0.25
CA ASN A 160 -13.23 -17.88 -0.34
C ASN A 160 -13.94 -16.77 -1.13
N GLU A 161 -14.53 -17.09 -2.27
CA GLU A 161 -15.29 -16.17 -3.09
C GLU A 161 -16.79 -16.14 -2.67
N GLN A 162 -17.06 -15.89 -1.38
CA GLN A 162 -18.42 -15.98 -0.80
C GLN A 162 -19.08 -14.60 -0.61
N MET A 163 -18.40 -13.52 -0.92
CA MET A 163 -18.98 -12.18 -0.80
C MET A 163 -19.94 -11.88 -1.96
N PRO A 164 -20.94 -11.02 -1.77
CA PRO A 164 -21.84 -10.59 -2.85
C PRO A 164 -21.10 -9.93 -4.02
N ASN A 165 -19.98 -9.25 -3.73
CA ASN A 165 -19.13 -8.60 -4.71
C ASN A 165 -17.70 -8.51 -4.20
N ARG A 166 -16.76 -8.17 -5.09
CA ARG A 166 -15.37 -7.90 -4.73
C ARG A 166 -15.29 -6.63 -3.89
N VAL A 167 -14.47 -6.67 -2.84
CA VAL A 167 -14.20 -5.51 -1.99
C VAL A 167 -12.70 -5.21 -1.96
N HIS A 168 -12.35 -3.98 -2.35
CA HIS A 168 -11.01 -3.45 -2.23
C HIS A 168 -10.90 -2.59 -0.97
N LEU A 169 -9.89 -2.87 -0.18
CA LEU A 169 -9.60 -2.14 1.05
C LEU A 169 -8.30 -1.35 0.89
N SER A 170 -8.25 -0.18 1.53
CA SER A 170 -7.00 0.58 1.68
C SER A 170 -6.89 1.16 3.08
N THR A 171 -5.65 1.37 3.53
CA THR A 171 -5.36 1.98 4.83
C THR A 171 -4.24 3.00 4.69
N SER A 172 -4.48 4.20 5.19
CA SER A 172 -3.49 5.27 5.21
C SER A 172 -3.20 5.73 6.63
N CYS A 173 -1.93 5.85 6.97
CA CYS A 173 -1.48 6.24 8.31
C CYS A 173 -1.72 7.72 8.65
N CYS A 174 -2.11 8.54 7.69
CA CYS A 174 -2.47 9.96 7.86
C CYS A 174 -3.32 10.45 6.68
N GLU A 175 -3.84 11.67 6.78
CA GLU A 175 -4.70 12.30 5.77
C GLU A 175 -4.04 12.57 4.40
N ILE A 176 -2.72 12.47 4.28
CA ILE A 176 -2.03 12.56 2.98
C ILE A 176 -2.45 11.41 2.05
N ASN A 177 -2.99 10.34 2.61
CA ASN A 177 -3.61 9.23 1.88
C ASN A 177 -2.71 8.57 0.83
N CYS A 178 -1.45 8.31 1.18
CA CYS A 178 -0.51 7.60 0.30
C CYS A 178 -0.92 6.14 0.02
N GLY A 179 -1.87 5.57 0.77
CA GLY A 179 -2.44 4.25 0.53
C GLY A 179 -3.40 4.20 -0.65
N GLY A 180 -3.80 5.37 -1.15
CA GLY A 180 -4.74 5.50 -2.25
C GLY A 180 -6.20 5.26 -1.84
N GLN A 181 -7.08 5.35 -2.83
CA GLN A 181 -8.51 5.10 -2.66
C GLN A 181 -8.84 3.64 -2.98
N ALA A 182 -9.90 3.15 -2.36
CA ALA A 182 -10.45 1.82 -2.56
C ALA A 182 -11.97 1.89 -2.32
N ASP A 183 -12.68 0.76 -2.43
CA ASP A 183 -14.11 0.71 -2.17
C ASP A 183 -14.39 1.10 -0.70
N LEU A 184 -13.49 0.69 0.21
CA LEU A 184 -13.47 1.13 1.59
C LEU A 184 -12.04 1.57 1.99
N ALA A 185 -11.87 2.84 2.33
CA ALA A 185 -10.60 3.39 2.76
C ALA A 185 -10.62 3.78 4.25
N VAL A 186 -9.65 3.26 5.01
CA VAL A 186 -9.41 3.68 6.40
C VAL A 186 -8.31 4.73 6.40
N ILE A 187 -8.68 5.98 6.60
CA ILE A 187 -7.74 7.11 6.65
C ILE A 187 -7.62 7.56 8.09
N ILE A 188 -6.40 7.49 8.61
CA ILE A 188 -6.12 7.86 10.01
C ILE A 188 -5.77 9.33 10.08
N GLN A 189 -6.32 9.99 11.09
CA GLN A 189 -6.13 11.42 11.30
C GLN A 189 -5.42 11.67 12.64
N HIS A 190 -4.53 12.67 12.68
CA HIS A 190 -4.01 13.18 13.93
C HIS A 190 -5.14 13.85 14.73
N THR A 191 -5.13 13.67 16.04
CA THR A 191 -6.17 14.21 16.93
C THR A 191 -5.77 15.50 17.63
N LYS A 192 -4.52 15.92 17.47
CA LYS A 192 -3.98 17.11 18.14
C LYS A 192 -3.09 17.93 17.20
N PRO A 193 -3.07 19.25 17.34
CA PRO A 193 -2.14 20.11 16.64
C PRO A 193 -0.68 19.76 16.94
N PRO A 194 0.25 20.13 16.04
CA PRO A 194 1.68 19.94 16.27
C PRO A 194 2.16 20.79 17.45
N LYS A 195 3.01 20.21 18.30
CA LYS A 195 3.72 20.95 19.33
C LYS A 195 5.05 21.47 18.79
N ILE A 196 5.37 22.72 19.06
CA ILE A 196 6.58 23.37 18.62
C ILE A 196 7.60 23.40 19.77
N ASN A 197 8.83 22.97 19.48
CA ASN A 197 9.94 23.14 20.38
C ASN A 197 10.63 24.50 20.08
N HIS A 198 10.29 25.52 20.82
CA HIS A 198 10.75 26.89 20.59
C HIS A 198 12.27 27.06 20.71
N ASP A 199 12.94 26.20 21.47
CA ASP A 199 14.40 26.28 21.64
C ASP A 199 15.14 25.80 20.37
N LEU A 200 14.56 24.86 19.66
CA LEU A 200 15.13 24.32 18.40
C LEU A 200 14.77 25.15 17.18
N VAL A 201 13.59 25.76 17.17
CA VAL A 201 13.06 26.49 16.00
C VAL A 201 13.98 27.57 15.50
N ALA A 202 14.60 28.32 16.40
CA ALA A 202 15.46 29.46 16.04
C ALA A 202 16.70 29.01 15.26
N ASN A 203 17.22 27.82 15.53
CA ASN A 203 18.55 27.40 15.07
C ASN A 203 18.50 26.40 13.92
N VAL A 204 17.45 25.53 13.83
CA VAL A 204 17.45 24.39 12.91
C VAL A 204 16.21 24.31 12.03
N CYS A 205 15.24 25.22 12.21
CA CYS A 205 13.96 25.15 11.51
C CYS A 205 13.90 26.06 10.29
N GLU A 206 13.54 25.51 9.17
CA GLU A 206 13.14 26.29 7.99
C GLU A 206 11.70 26.83 8.15
N ARG A 207 11.56 27.86 8.98
CA ARG A 207 10.26 28.45 9.34
C ARG A 207 9.39 28.83 8.15
N PRO A 208 9.91 29.46 7.06
CA PRO A 208 9.09 29.77 5.90
C PRO A 208 8.48 28.52 5.24
N ALA A 209 9.25 27.45 5.14
CA ALA A 209 8.77 26.19 4.56
C ALA A 209 7.67 25.55 5.41
N VAL A 210 7.78 25.59 6.73
CA VAL A 210 6.74 25.08 7.64
C VAL A 210 5.45 25.88 7.52
N VAL A 211 5.54 27.20 7.48
CA VAL A 211 4.40 28.11 7.32
C VAL A 211 3.71 27.89 5.96
N ALA A 212 4.49 27.83 4.89
CA ALA A 212 3.98 27.63 3.53
C ALA A 212 3.29 26.27 3.33
N ARG A 213 3.70 25.26 4.11
CA ARG A 213 3.14 23.91 4.01
C ARG A 213 1.75 23.76 4.64
N CYS A 214 1.33 24.73 5.47
CA CYS A 214 0.04 24.64 6.16
C CYS A 214 -1.11 25.04 5.21
N PRO A 215 -2.01 24.09 4.81
CA PRO A 215 -3.05 24.37 3.82
C PRO A 215 -4.13 25.34 4.34
N VAL A 216 -4.26 25.50 5.66
CA VAL A 216 -5.25 26.36 6.31
C VAL A 216 -4.61 27.58 7.00
N ALA A 217 -3.33 27.84 6.75
CA ALA A 217 -2.59 28.96 7.35
C ALA A 217 -2.73 29.03 8.89
N ALA A 218 -2.76 27.87 9.55
CA ALA A 218 -2.81 27.77 11.01
C ALA A 218 -1.46 28.01 11.67
N ILE A 219 -0.34 28.01 10.91
CA ILE A 219 1.01 28.22 11.44
C ILE A 219 1.49 29.60 11.00
N ARG A 220 1.99 30.39 11.96
CA ARG A 220 2.47 31.74 11.75
C ARG A 220 3.86 31.95 12.37
N PRO A 221 4.66 32.85 11.79
CA PRO A 221 5.87 33.35 12.48
C PRO A 221 5.49 34.01 13.78
N ALA A 222 6.26 33.79 14.84
CA ALA A 222 6.10 34.37 16.14
C ALA A 222 7.46 34.67 16.80
N LEU A 223 7.45 35.52 17.81
CA LEU A 223 8.61 35.76 18.70
C LEU A 223 8.27 35.16 20.07
N VAL A 224 9.07 34.19 20.49
CA VAL A 224 8.91 33.55 21.81
C VAL A 224 10.24 33.78 22.59
N ASN A 225 10.12 34.39 23.75
CA ASN A 225 11.28 34.78 24.58
C ASN A 225 12.34 35.59 23.78
N GLY A 226 11.92 36.52 22.92
CA GLY A 226 12.78 37.34 22.08
C GLY A 226 13.48 36.60 20.92
N LYS A 227 13.22 35.31 20.73
CA LYS A 227 13.78 34.50 19.63
C LYS A 227 12.72 34.24 18.55
N PRO A 228 13.13 34.25 17.27
CA PRO A 228 12.25 33.89 16.18
C PRO A 228 11.74 32.45 16.31
N SER A 229 10.41 32.27 16.25
CA SER A 229 9.76 30.99 16.43
C SER A 229 8.53 30.87 15.54
N LEU A 230 7.67 29.88 15.81
CA LEU A 230 6.40 29.64 15.17
C LEU A 230 5.31 29.51 16.23
N GLU A 231 4.09 29.89 15.84
CA GLU A 231 2.88 29.71 16.64
C GLU A 231 1.85 28.94 15.82
N VAL A 232 1.06 28.10 16.49
CA VAL A 232 -0.01 27.31 15.87
C VAL A 232 -1.36 27.80 16.39
N ASP A 233 -2.21 28.23 15.49
CA ASP A 233 -3.63 28.50 15.80
C ASP A 233 -4.36 27.16 15.87
N GLU A 234 -4.55 26.64 17.07
CA GLU A 234 -5.16 25.35 17.33
C GLU A 234 -6.62 25.26 16.80
N LYS A 235 -7.33 26.39 16.73
CA LYS A 235 -8.71 26.45 16.24
C LYS A 235 -8.80 26.28 14.73
N LYS A 236 -7.76 26.72 14.02
CA LYS A 236 -7.64 26.58 12.55
C LYS A 236 -6.99 25.28 12.12
N CYS A 237 -6.23 24.64 13.01
CA CYS A 237 -5.48 23.45 12.69
C CYS A 237 -6.43 22.27 12.41
N ILE A 238 -6.34 21.71 11.19
CA ILE A 238 -7.10 20.51 10.80
C ILE A 238 -6.37 19.20 11.12
N CYS A 239 -5.25 19.25 11.81
CA CYS A 239 -4.45 18.09 12.24
C CYS A 239 -3.98 17.17 11.08
N CYS A 240 -3.79 17.70 9.88
CA CYS A 240 -3.44 16.91 8.68
C CYS A 240 -1.98 16.40 8.68
N GLY A 241 -1.09 16.95 9.50
CA GLY A 241 0.32 16.55 9.56
C GLY A 241 1.21 17.07 8.42
N ALA A 242 0.69 17.83 7.46
CA ALA A 242 1.46 18.34 6.31
C ALA A 242 2.68 19.19 6.69
N CYS A 243 2.67 19.80 7.87
CA CYS A 243 3.79 20.59 8.40
C CYS A 243 4.94 19.74 8.96
N TYR A 244 4.74 18.45 9.23
CA TYR A 244 5.73 17.62 9.93
C TYR A 244 7.03 17.40 9.14
N PRO A 245 7.04 17.11 7.83
CA PRO A 245 8.27 16.92 7.09
C PRO A 245 9.22 18.14 7.16
N PRO A 246 8.80 19.37 6.83
CA PRO A 246 9.67 20.53 6.94
C PRO A 246 9.97 20.95 8.39
N ALA A 247 9.08 20.60 9.35
CA ALA A 247 9.26 20.89 10.76
C ALA A 247 10.04 19.80 11.51
N ARG A 248 10.53 18.78 10.86
CA ARG A 248 11.21 17.64 11.49
C ARG A 248 12.30 18.02 12.48
N PRO A 249 13.18 18.99 12.20
CA PRO A 249 14.20 19.40 13.15
C PRO A 249 13.67 20.19 14.35
N CYS A 250 12.52 20.84 14.23
CA CYS A 250 12.04 21.82 15.18
C CYS A 250 10.74 21.46 15.92
N ARG A 251 10.18 20.29 15.65
CA ARG A 251 9.08 19.79 16.45
C ARG A 251 9.58 19.20 17.77
N SER A 252 8.86 19.45 18.86
CA SER A 252 9.14 18.73 20.09
C SER A 252 8.63 17.33 19.90
N THR A 253 9.53 16.41 19.71
CA THR A 253 9.21 15.01 19.91
C THR A 253 10.33 14.09 19.72
N THR A 254 10.38 13.27 20.47
CA THR A 254 9.98 11.86 20.34
C THR A 254 8.51 11.79 19.94
N PRO A 255 8.11 11.10 18.85
CA PRO A 255 6.79 10.52 18.83
C PRO A 255 6.77 9.71 20.12
N SER A 256 6.01 10.15 21.11
CA SER A 256 5.58 9.22 22.12
C SER A 256 4.90 8.14 21.31
N ILE A 257 5.59 7.03 21.10
CA ILE A 257 4.95 5.77 20.74
C ILE A 257 3.84 5.72 21.77
N PRO A 258 2.57 5.88 21.41
CA PRO A 258 1.53 5.64 22.37
C PRO A 258 1.73 4.18 22.74
N SER A 259 2.30 3.93 23.93
CA SER A 259 2.19 2.62 24.51
C SER A 259 0.72 2.26 24.34
N TRP A 260 0.44 1.20 23.64
CA TRP A 260 -0.88 0.64 23.40
C TRP A 260 -1.69 0.70 24.70
N ARG A 261 -2.41 1.80 24.90
CA ARG A 261 -3.52 1.85 25.82
C ARG A 261 -4.76 1.83 24.93
N SER A 262 -5.45 0.74 24.98
CA SER A 262 -6.83 0.57 24.56
C SER A 262 -7.61 1.83 24.94
N GLY A 263 -8.02 2.65 23.96
CA GLY A 263 -8.84 3.83 24.24
C GLY A 263 -8.75 5.01 23.28
N SER A 264 -8.12 4.92 22.11
CA SER A 264 -8.34 5.95 21.09
C SER A 264 -9.51 5.51 20.20
N ALA A 265 -10.67 6.10 20.45
CA ALA A 265 -11.84 5.90 19.62
C ALA A 265 -11.50 6.22 18.16
N ALA A 266 -11.53 5.19 17.32
CA ALA A 266 -11.71 5.38 15.89
C ALA A 266 -12.99 6.19 15.72
N ARG A 267 -12.93 7.37 15.08
CA ARG A 267 -14.16 8.05 14.69
C ARG A 267 -14.89 7.12 13.74
N THR A 268 -16.08 6.70 14.13
CA THR A 268 -17.02 6.02 13.24
C THR A 268 -17.17 6.84 11.97
N PRO A 269 -17.13 6.25 10.78
CA PRO A 269 -17.42 6.96 9.54
C PRO A 269 -18.80 7.61 9.65
N MET A 270 -18.92 8.86 9.24
CA MET A 270 -20.23 9.48 9.11
C MET A 270 -21.08 8.62 8.14
N PRO A 271 -22.35 8.39 8.46
CA PRO A 271 -23.25 7.68 7.56
C PRO A 271 -23.30 8.43 6.22
N ALA A 272 -23.19 7.69 5.13
CA ALA A 272 -23.35 8.23 3.80
C ALA A 272 -24.66 9.02 3.71
N ALA A 273 -24.61 10.24 3.20
CA ALA A 273 -25.79 11.05 2.96
C ALA A 273 -26.76 10.26 2.07
N SER A 274 -28.00 10.12 2.51
CA SER A 274 -29.06 9.52 1.72
C SER A 274 -29.22 10.29 0.40
N PRO A 275 -29.43 9.64 -0.74
CA PRO A 275 -29.71 10.34 -1.98
C PRO A 275 -31.00 11.16 -1.83
N PRO A 276 -31.09 12.33 -2.45
CA PRO A 276 -32.32 13.12 -2.46
C PRO A 276 -33.44 12.34 -3.15
N SER A 277 -34.59 12.37 -2.54
CA SER A 277 -35.87 11.81 -3.03
C SER A 277 -36.31 12.45 -4.34
#